data_48aaf03a9d03af0ff815e373e831e883
#
_entry.id   48aaf03a9d03af0ff815e373e831e883
#
_cell.length_a   1.000
_cell.length_b   1.000
_cell.length_c   1.000
_cell.angle_alpha   90.00
_cell.angle_beta   90.00
_cell.angle_gamma   90.00
#
_symmetry.space_group_name_H-M   'P 1'
#
loop_
_entity.id
_entity.type
_entity.pdbx_description
1 polymer ?
#
loop_
_entity_poly.entity_id
_entity_poly.type
_entity_poly.pdbx_seq_one_letter_code
_entity_poly.pdbx_strand_id
1 'polypeptide(L)'
;MFRRIAVDVGYGYTKALSDRGERDLFPSVIAPEEEDSALDDALGAKRSPQRVTIQRLGNSQQSWLFGRAALIAPGATRPWAEDASSREGYDVLVMAAIASLIRVAAVEAVDVDLVLGLPLGVYGAQREKLRAALKGQEAYISINDRVQIRVRISSVLVLPQAVGAYYSSVLNADGTMRADLVKRPTGVIDVGTRTTDYFVMQRDDNGLRPVKALSGSLDTGVSGVYEVLRRRAQAMTGHMIDSLRVEAALREQDGVLLDMGREIDLKPWLREESRNVSGQIANELRVAWGKHLAGLGAVLLAGGGALLLGDDLRALHPALKVVEDPVFANAAGFLAARAMAV
;
A
#
# COMPACT_ATOMS: atom_id res chain seq x y z
N MET A 1 -23.25 11.81 -6.94
CA MET A 1 -23.24 10.68 -5.98
C MET A 1 -22.10 10.89 -4.99
N PHE A 2 -22.25 10.52 -3.72
CA PHE A 2 -21.20 10.62 -2.70
C PHE A 2 -20.58 9.24 -2.42
N ARG A 3 -19.25 9.16 -2.25
CA ARG A 3 -18.50 7.95 -1.94
C ARG A 3 -17.37 8.26 -0.96
N ARG A 4 -17.20 7.44 0.04
CA ARG A 4 -16.00 7.44 0.86
C ARG A 4 -15.05 6.37 0.36
N ILE A 5 -13.83 6.78 0.06
CA ILE A 5 -12.79 5.90 -0.50
C ILE A 5 -11.52 6.06 0.31
N ALA A 6 -10.98 4.95 0.79
CA ALA A 6 -9.65 4.88 1.39
C ALA A 6 -8.64 4.36 0.37
N VAL A 7 -7.51 5.03 0.26
CA VAL A 7 -6.40 4.61 -0.61
C VAL A 7 -5.11 4.60 0.20
N ASP A 8 -4.50 3.44 0.31
CA ASP A 8 -3.19 3.23 0.88
C ASP A 8 -2.17 3.05 -0.27
N VAL A 9 -1.51 4.15 -0.64
CA VAL A 9 -0.46 4.14 -1.66
C VAL A 9 0.86 3.73 -0.99
N GLY A 10 1.10 2.43 -0.91
CA GLY A 10 2.36 1.89 -0.42
C GLY A 10 3.46 1.91 -1.48
N TYR A 11 4.70 1.65 -1.06
CA TYR A 11 5.85 1.58 -1.97
C TYR A 11 5.72 0.47 -3.01
N GLY A 12 5.19 -0.70 -2.65
CA GLY A 12 5.04 -1.82 -3.57
C GLY A 12 3.67 -1.85 -4.23
N TYR A 13 2.62 -1.63 -3.44
CA TYR A 13 1.23 -1.82 -3.85
C TYR A 13 0.34 -0.70 -3.36
N THR A 14 -0.57 -0.29 -4.23
CA THR A 14 -1.71 0.56 -3.89
C THR A 14 -2.90 -0.31 -3.54
N LYS A 15 -3.51 -0.07 -2.38
CA LYS A 15 -4.72 -0.74 -1.89
C LYS A 15 -5.82 0.29 -1.82
N ALA A 16 -6.96 -0.03 -2.36
CA ALA A 16 -8.12 0.83 -2.36
C ALA A 16 -9.35 0.09 -1.83
N LEU A 17 -10.14 0.78 -1.02
CA LEU A 17 -11.36 0.25 -0.42
C LEU A 17 -12.43 1.34 -0.37
N SER A 18 -13.66 1.00 -0.75
CA SER A 18 -14.79 1.93 -0.65
C SER A 18 -15.71 1.61 0.52
N ASP A 19 -16.53 2.57 0.89
CA ASP A 19 -17.60 2.42 1.89
C ASP A 19 -18.72 1.45 1.46
N ARG A 20 -18.68 0.93 0.25
CA ARG A 20 -19.59 -0.08 -0.28
C ARG A 20 -18.96 -1.48 -0.40
N GLY A 21 -17.72 -1.64 0.08
CA GLY A 21 -17.03 -2.91 0.06
C GLY A 21 -16.30 -3.25 -1.25
N GLU A 22 -16.33 -2.35 -2.27
CA GLU A 22 -15.47 -2.55 -3.43
C GLU A 22 -14.02 -2.39 -3.00
N ARG A 23 -13.15 -3.25 -3.51
CA ARG A 23 -11.71 -3.22 -3.22
C ARG A 23 -10.87 -3.50 -4.45
N ASP A 24 -9.68 -2.93 -4.48
CA ASP A 24 -8.68 -3.19 -5.51
C ASP A 24 -7.26 -3.17 -4.93
N LEU A 25 -6.38 -3.95 -5.55
CA LEU A 25 -4.97 -4.10 -5.19
C LEU A 25 -4.16 -4.18 -6.48
N PHE A 26 -3.25 -3.23 -6.66
CA PHE A 26 -2.36 -3.25 -7.82
C PHE A 26 -0.96 -2.72 -7.46
N PRO A 27 0.10 -3.12 -8.20
CA PRO A 27 1.44 -2.55 -8.04
C PRO A 27 1.44 -1.04 -8.14
N SER A 28 2.16 -0.34 -7.25
CA SER A 28 2.32 1.11 -7.29
C SER A 28 3.30 1.52 -8.40
N VAL A 29 2.95 1.21 -9.64
CA VAL A 29 3.73 1.49 -10.85
C VAL A 29 2.83 2.17 -11.85
N ILE A 30 3.35 3.16 -12.55
CA ILE A 30 2.72 3.83 -13.69
C ILE A 30 3.68 3.88 -14.86
N ALA A 31 3.13 3.96 -16.06
CA ALA A 31 3.88 4.28 -17.27
C ALA A 31 3.02 5.17 -18.17
N PRO A 32 3.61 6.11 -18.94
CA PRO A 32 2.85 6.77 -20.01
C PRO A 32 2.25 5.73 -20.93
N GLU A 33 1.02 5.92 -21.38
CA GLU A 33 0.49 5.11 -22.46
C GLU A 33 1.11 5.59 -23.78
N GLU A 34 1.76 4.69 -24.50
CA GLU A 34 2.21 4.95 -25.87
C GLU A 34 1.00 4.89 -26.82
N GLU A 35 1.03 5.67 -27.88
CA GLU A 35 0.02 5.56 -28.95
C GLU A 35 0.09 4.16 -29.59
N ASP A 36 -1.08 3.61 -29.95
CA ASP A 36 -1.19 2.31 -30.60
C ASP A 36 -0.27 2.29 -31.84
N SER A 37 0.58 1.29 -31.93
CA SER A 37 1.46 1.13 -33.08
C SER A 37 0.72 0.48 -34.23
N ALA A 38 1.15 0.73 -35.46
CA ALA A 38 0.64 0.01 -36.63
C ALA A 38 0.78 -1.52 -36.50
N LEU A 39 1.70 -1.98 -35.65
CA LEU A 39 1.90 -3.38 -35.34
C LEU A 39 0.78 -3.92 -34.43
N ASP A 40 0.34 -3.13 -33.46
CA ASP A 40 -0.77 -3.50 -32.56
C ASP A 40 -2.06 -3.67 -33.37
N ASP A 41 -2.34 -2.72 -34.28
CA ASP A 41 -3.48 -2.80 -35.20
C ASP A 41 -3.39 -4.03 -36.10
N ALA A 42 -2.22 -4.31 -36.67
CA ALA A 42 -2.00 -5.44 -37.56
C ALA A 42 -2.15 -6.80 -36.87
N LEU A 43 -1.78 -6.87 -35.55
CA LEU A 43 -1.88 -8.08 -34.74
C LEU A 43 -3.23 -8.21 -34.03
N GLY A 44 -4.11 -7.21 -34.12
CA GLY A 44 -5.36 -7.14 -33.36
C GLY A 44 -5.11 -7.14 -31.86
N ALA A 45 -4.03 -6.52 -31.43
CA ALA A 45 -3.66 -6.43 -30.02
C ALA A 45 -4.77 -5.69 -29.25
N LYS A 46 -5.19 -6.27 -28.13
CA LYS A 46 -6.15 -5.61 -27.24
C LYS A 46 -5.42 -4.66 -26.33
N ARG A 47 -5.96 -3.46 -26.16
CA ARG A 47 -5.45 -2.49 -25.19
C ARG A 47 -5.38 -3.10 -23.79
N SER A 48 -4.37 -2.69 -23.04
CA SER A 48 -4.14 -3.16 -21.67
C SER A 48 -5.38 -2.97 -20.77
N PRO A 49 -5.74 -3.96 -19.95
CA PRO A 49 -6.88 -3.87 -19.03
C PRO A 49 -6.62 -2.95 -17.81
N GLN A 50 -5.42 -2.40 -17.64
CA GLN A 50 -5.05 -1.49 -16.55
C GLN A 50 -4.57 -0.15 -17.09
N ARG A 51 -5.49 0.56 -17.71
CA ARG A 51 -5.30 1.91 -18.23
C ARG A 51 -6.25 2.89 -17.56
N VAL A 52 -5.74 4.03 -17.15
CA VAL A 52 -6.53 5.15 -16.64
C VAL A 52 -6.30 6.38 -17.51
N THR A 53 -7.38 7.01 -17.90
CA THR A 53 -7.38 8.28 -18.61
C THR A 53 -7.88 9.36 -17.69
N ILE A 54 -7.14 10.46 -17.56
CA ILE A 54 -7.41 11.56 -16.64
C ILE A 54 -7.43 12.86 -17.45
N GLN A 55 -8.54 13.58 -17.40
CA GLN A 55 -8.69 14.91 -17.96
C GLN A 55 -9.05 15.90 -16.85
N ARG A 56 -8.06 16.67 -16.39
CA ARG A 56 -8.29 17.76 -15.44
C ARG A 56 -8.88 18.97 -16.13
N LEU A 57 -9.66 19.76 -15.40
CA LEU A 57 -10.24 20.98 -15.94
C LEU A 57 -9.15 21.93 -16.46
N GLY A 58 -9.27 22.35 -17.72
CA GLY A 58 -8.32 23.25 -18.39
C GLY A 58 -7.05 22.57 -18.93
N ASN A 59 -6.89 21.26 -18.78
CA ASN A 59 -5.73 20.52 -19.28
C ASN A 59 -6.13 19.53 -20.39
N SER A 60 -5.14 19.13 -21.19
CA SER A 60 -5.29 18.02 -22.13
C SER A 60 -5.54 16.70 -21.37
N GLN A 61 -6.18 15.78 -22.04
CA GLN A 61 -6.35 14.41 -21.56
C GLN A 61 -4.99 13.71 -21.53
N GLN A 62 -4.75 12.95 -20.47
CA GLN A 62 -3.55 12.12 -20.30
C GLN A 62 -3.95 10.69 -20.02
N SER A 63 -3.31 9.74 -20.66
CA SER A 63 -3.52 8.32 -20.47
C SER A 63 -2.30 7.66 -19.88
N TRP A 64 -2.53 6.79 -18.92
CA TRP A 64 -1.49 6.10 -18.17
C TRP A 64 -1.82 4.62 -18.06
N LEU A 65 -0.81 3.79 -18.23
CA LEU A 65 -0.84 2.42 -17.74
C LEU A 65 -0.56 2.44 -16.23
N PHE A 66 -1.20 1.56 -15.48
CA PHE A 66 -0.96 1.41 -14.05
C PHE A 66 -0.92 -0.06 -13.64
N GLY A 67 -0.38 -0.34 -12.46
CA GLY A 67 -0.35 -1.68 -11.92
C GLY A 67 0.51 -2.65 -12.76
N ARG A 68 -0.01 -3.83 -13.02
CA ARG A 68 0.71 -4.89 -13.76
C ARG A 68 1.02 -4.50 -15.20
N ALA A 69 0.13 -3.78 -15.84
CA ALA A 69 0.34 -3.31 -17.21
C ALA A 69 1.55 -2.37 -17.29
N ALA A 70 1.73 -1.51 -16.30
CA ALA A 70 2.86 -0.61 -16.24
C ALA A 70 4.19 -1.30 -15.94
N LEU A 71 4.20 -2.48 -15.27
CA LEU A 71 5.42 -3.20 -14.92
C LEU A 71 6.30 -3.58 -16.11
N ILE A 72 5.66 -3.86 -17.24
CA ILE A 72 6.32 -4.32 -18.47
C ILE A 72 6.39 -3.25 -19.55
N ALA A 73 5.81 -2.07 -19.28
CA ALA A 73 5.74 -0.98 -20.25
C ALA A 73 7.03 -0.14 -20.26
N PRO A 74 7.44 0.40 -21.42
CA PRO A 74 8.49 1.40 -21.48
C PRO A 74 8.18 2.62 -20.60
N GLY A 75 9.20 3.21 -20.00
CA GLY A 75 9.01 4.37 -19.11
C GLY A 75 8.31 4.07 -17.79
N ALA A 76 8.20 2.79 -17.38
CA ALA A 76 7.65 2.40 -16.10
C ALA A 76 8.37 3.09 -14.93
N THR A 77 7.61 3.72 -14.06
CA THR A 77 8.12 4.39 -12.86
C THR A 77 7.32 4.00 -11.62
N ARG A 78 8.00 3.98 -10.49
CA ARG A 78 7.35 3.91 -9.17
C ARG A 78 7.34 5.31 -8.57
N PRO A 79 6.18 5.92 -8.30
CA PRO A 79 6.12 7.24 -7.69
C PRO A 79 6.46 7.17 -6.19
N TRP A 80 7.73 7.14 -5.87
CA TRP A 80 8.22 7.01 -4.50
C TRP A 80 9.00 8.23 -4.04
N ALA A 81 8.67 9.39 -4.39
CA ALA A 81 9.34 10.55 -3.84
C ALA A 81 9.20 10.59 -2.31
N GLU A 82 10.20 11.10 -1.62
CA GLU A 82 10.13 11.36 -0.17
C GLU A 82 9.06 12.39 0.16
N ASP A 83 8.74 13.26 -0.79
CA ASP A 83 7.61 14.19 -0.73
C ASP A 83 6.43 13.66 -1.57
N ALA A 84 5.43 13.07 -0.91
CA ALA A 84 4.27 12.51 -1.58
C ALA A 84 3.46 13.55 -2.35
N SER A 85 3.50 14.83 -1.97
CA SER A 85 2.76 15.91 -2.65
C SER A 85 3.42 16.37 -3.95
N SER A 86 4.73 16.14 -4.10
CA SER A 86 5.51 16.46 -5.29
C SER A 86 5.87 15.22 -6.11
N ARG A 87 5.40 14.04 -5.70
CA ARG A 87 5.63 12.78 -6.42
C ARG A 87 4.97 12.84 -7.79
N GLU A 88 5.75 12.80 -8.81
CA GLU A 88 5.24 12.60 -10.16
C GLU A 88 4.50 11.25 -10.22
N GLY A 89 3.22 11.30 -10.58
CA GLY A 89 2.36 10.12 -10.72
C GLY A 89 1.70 9.59 -9.44
N TYR A 90 1.95 10.16 -8.26
CA TYR A 90 1.20 9.77 -7.05
C TYR A 90 -0.30 10.01 -7.20
N ASP A 91 -0.67 11.14 -7.75
CA ASP A 91 -2.05 11.50 -8.05
C ASP A 91 -2.67 10.59 -9.13
N VAL A 92 -1.87 10.10 -10.08
CA VAL A 92 -2.31 9.11 -11.07
C VAL A 92 -2.70 7.81 -10.38
N LEU A 93 -1.90 7.30 -9.42
CA LEU A 93 -2.26 6.11 -8.64
C LEU A 93 -3.53 6.30 -7.83
N VAL A 94 -3.71 7.48 -7.21
CA VAL A 94 -4.94 7.80 -6.47
C VAL A 94 -6.14 7.83 -7.40
N MET A 95 -6.03 8.48 -8.57
CA MET A 95 -7.13 8.53 -9.54
C MET A 95 -7.43 7.16 -10.14
N ALA A 96 -6.41 6.34 -10.43
CA ALA A 96 -6.59 4.96 -10.87
C ALA A 96 -7.32 4.12 -9.80
N ALA A 97 -6.94 4.27 -8.53
CA ALA A 97 -7.60 3.61 -7.41
C ALA A 97 -9.07 4.02 -7.28
N ILE A 98 -9.38 5.31 -7.37
CA ILE A 98 -10.76 5.81 -7.36
C ILE A 98 -11.53 5.23 -8.55
N ALA A 99 -10.97 5.29 -9.76
CA ALA A 99 -11.62 4.80 -10.97
C ALA A 99 -11.91 3.30 -10.92
N SER A 100 -11.01 2.50 -10.35
CA SER A 100 -11.17 1.04 -10.26
C SER A 100 -12.33 0.63 -9.33
N LEU A 101 -12.62 1.44 -8.31
CA LEU A 101 -13.71 1.20 -7.36
C LEU A 101 -15.07 1.71 -7.85
N ILE A 102 -15.10 2.71 -8.72
CA ILE A 102 -16.34 3.29 -9.24
C ILE A 102 -16.79 2.47 -10.47
N ARG A 103 -17.37 1.31 -10.24
CA ARG A 103 -17.78 0.37 -11.31
C ARG A 103 -19.17 0.66 -11.91
N VAL A 104 -19.78 1.78 -11.65
CA VAL A 104 -21.19 1.99 -12.04
C VAL A 104 -21.29 2.65 -13.40
N ALA A 105 -21.84 1.94 -14.36
CA ALA A 105 -22.07 2.38 -15.75
C ALA A 105 -23.07 3.52 -15.94
N ALA A 106 -23.66 4.06 -14.87
CA ALA A 106 -24.77 5.03 -14.96
C ALA A 106 -24.55 6.30 -14.12
N VAL A 107 -23.34 6.57 -13.63
CA VAL A 107 -23.06 7.73 -12.78
C VAL A 107 -22.22 8.73 -13.53
N GLU A 108 -22.79 9.91 -13.81
CA GLU A 108 -22.07 10.99 -14.50
C GLU A 108 -21.08 11.74 -13.60
N ALA A 109 -21.34 11.80 -12.30
CA ALA A 109 -20.49 12.50 -11.34
C ALA A 109 -20.46 11.87 -9.96
N VAL A 110 -19.26 11.89 -9.33
CA VAL A 110 -19.03 11.38 -7.98
C VAL A 110 -18.25 12.40 -7.15
N ASP A 111 -18.78 12.73 -5.97
CA ASP A 111 -18.05 13.44 -4.93
C ASP A 111 -17.38 12.42 -4.01
N VAL A 112 -16.07 12.54 -3.85
CA VAL A 112 -15.24 11.62 -3.08
C VAL A 112 -14.79 12.27 -1.78
N ASP A 113 -15.09 11.61 -0.66
CA ASP A 113 -14.45 11.81 0.65
C ASP A 113 -13.26 10.85 0.72
N LEU A 114 -12.07 11.38 0.46
CA LEU A 114 -10.84 10.59 0.30
C LEU A 114 -10.11 10.46 1.63
N VAL A 115 -9.73 9.23 1.98
CA VAL A 115 -8.86 8.96 3.12
C VAL A 115 -7.56 8.33 2.62
N LEU A 116 -6.43 8.91 3.02
CA LEU A 116 -5.10 8.49 2.58
C LEU A 116 -4.21 8.13 3.76
N GLY A 117 -3.24 7.27 3.51
CA GLY A 117 -2.17 6.96 4.45
C GLY A 117 -0.81 7.52 4.04
N LEU A 118 -0.02 7.92 5.03
CA LEU A 118 1.40 8.23 4.87
C LEU A 118 2.23 7.41 5.86
N PRO A 119 3.44 6.96 5.47
CA PRO A 119 4.38 6.37 6.41
C PRO A 119 4.63 7.29 7.61
N LEU A 120 4.79 6.72 8.80
CA LEU A 120 4.92 7.48 10.04
C LEU A 120 6.10 8.47 9.99
N GLY A 121 7.21 8.08 9.38
CA GLY A 121 8.41 8.91 9.27
C GLY A 121 8.22 10.22 8.50
N VAL A 122 7.30 10.27 7.53
CA VAL A 122 7.05 11.47 6.70
C VAL A 122 5.72 12.15 7.01
N TYR A 123 4.86 11.54 7.81
CA TYR A 123 3.51 12.01 8.10
C TYR A 123 3.45 13.46 8.57
N GLY A 124 4.29 13.81 9.55
CA GLY A 124 4.29 15.16 10.13
C GLY A 124 4.60 16.28 9.12
N ALA A 125 5.51 16.01 8.19
CA ALA A 125 5.97 16.97 7.20
C ALA A 125 5.06 17.04 5.95
N GLN A 126 4.39 15.93 5.60
CA GLN A 126 3.73 15.78 4.30
C GLN A 126 2.21 15.83 4.34
N ARG A 127 1.57 15.57 5.48
CA ARG A 127 0.10 15.41 5.56
C ARG A 127 -0.67 16.61 5.04
N GLU A 128 -0.29 17.84 5.42
CA GLU A 128 -1.02 19.05 5.02
C GLU A 128 -0.76 19.39 3.54
N LYS A 129 0.46 19.16 3.04
CA LYS A 129 0.80 19.34 1.63
C LYS A 129 -0.02 18.39 0.75
N LEU A 130 -0.07 17.10 1.11
CA LEU A 130 -0.84 16.09 0.38
C LEU A 130 -2.33 16.41 0.40
N ARG A 131 -2.85 16.80 1.57
CA ARG A 131 -4.24 17.22 1.71
C ARG A 131 -4.57 18.42 0.82
N ALA A 132 -3.72 19.46 0.84
CA ALA A 132 -3.92 20.66 0.04
C ALA A 132 -3.80 20.37 -1.47
N ALA A 133 -2.90 19.49 -1.87
CA ALA A 133 -2.71 19.11 -3.27
C ALA A 133 -3.91 18.38 -3.87
N LEU A 134 -4.63 17.58 -3.08
CA LEU A 134 -5.73 16.76 -3.59
C LEU A 134 -7.13 17.32 -3.32
N LYS A 135 -7.32 18.07 -2.23
CA LYS A 135 -8.62 18.63 -1.88
C LYS A 135 -9.10 19.62 -2.93
N GLY A 136 -10.31 19.43 -3.43
CA GLY A 136 -10.92 20.28 -4.46
C GLY A 136 -10.52 19.90 -5.88
N GLN A 137 -9.62 18.93 -6.08
CA GLN A 137 -9.33 18.44 -7.42
C GLN A 137 -10.58 17.89 -8.08
N GLU A 138 -10.70 18.20 -9.36
CA GLU A 138 -11.78 17.74 -10.21
C GLU A 138 -11.22 17.27 -11.55
N ALA A 139 -11.64 16.09 -11.97
CA ALA A 139 -11.22 15.50 -13.23
C ALA A 139 -12.33 14.60 -13.83
N TYR A 140 -12.31 14.47 -15.13
CA TYR A 140 -12.98 13.36 -15.80
C TYR A 140 -12.00 12.20 -15.87
N ILE A 141 -12.42 11.06 -15.35
CA ILE A 141 -11.61 9.83 -15.34
C ILE A 141 -12.35 8.70 -16.04
N SER A 142 -11.61 7.89 -16.76
CA SER A 142 -12.10 6.60 -17.27
C SER A 142 -11.05 5.52 -17.04
N ILE A 143 -11.51 4.29 -16.94
CA ILE A 143 -10.66 3.11 -16.84
C ILE A 143 -11.01 2.14 -17.97
N ASN A 144 -10.01 1.66 -18.70
CA ASN A 144 -10.18 0.68 -19.76
C ASN A 144 -11.24 1.08 -20.82
N ASP A 145 -11.22 2.30 -21.30
CA ASP A 145 -12.16 2.87 -22.30
C ASP A 145 -13.65 2.84 -21.90
N ARG A 146 -13.93 2.73 -20.61
CA ARG A 146 -15.30 2.86 -20.11
C ARG A 146 -15.75 4.33 -20.13
N VAL A 147 -17.04 4.54 -19.86
CA VAL A 147 -17.60 5.88 -19.76
C VAL A 147 -16.79 6.76 -18.83
N GLN A 148 -16.49 7.98 -19.25
CA GLN A 148 -15.86 8.98 -18.40
C GLN A 148 -16.79 9.40 -17.26
N ILE A 149 -16.22 9.42 -16.06
CA ILE A 149 -16.93 9.84 -14.85
C ILE A 149 -16.25 11.10 -14.33
N ARG A 150 -17.03 12.12 -14.05
CA ARG A 150 -16.56 13.32 -13.36
C ARG A 150 -16.36 13.00 -11.88
N VAL A 151 -15.14 13.11 -11.41
CA VAL A 151 -14.77 12.90 -10.00
C VAL A 151 -14.36 14.22 -9.39
N ARG A 152 -14.92 14.57 -8.23
CA ARG A 152 -14.50 15.69 -7.40
C ARG A 152 -14.08 15.19 -6.04
N ILE A 153 -12.84 15.48 -5.62
CA ILE A 153 -12.35 15.20 -4.28
C ILE A 153 -12.84 16.30 -3.33
N SER A 154 -13.96 16.06 -2.68
CA SER A 154 -14.64 17.07 -1.84
C SER A 154 -13.95 17.25 -0.48
N SER A 155 -13.42 16.18 0.08
CA SER A 155 -12.65 16.20 1.33
C SER A 155 -11.49 15.22 1.30
N VAL A 156 -10.45 15.51 2.08
CA VAL A 156 -9.26 14.65 2.23
C VAL A 156 -8.89 14.56 3.70
N LEU A 157 -8.82 13.34 4.21
CA LEU A 157 -8.23 13.02 5.50
C LEU A 157 -6.93 12.24 5.25
N VAL A 158 -5.85 12.64 5.90
CA VAL A 158 -4.57 11.93 5.83
C VAL A 158 -4.24 11.38 7.21
N LEU A 159 -3.97 10.08 7.31
CA LEU A 159 -3.64 9.36 8.53
C LEU A 159 -2.25 8.72 8.43
N PRO A 160 -1.57 8.42 9.55
CA PRO A 160 -0.42 7.53 9.52
C PRO A 160 -0.85 6.11 9.11
N GLN A 161 -0.09 5.44 8.22
CA GLN A 161 -0.46 4.14 7.67
C GLN A 161 -0.76 3.10 8.77
N ALA A 162 0.18 2.85 9.66
CA ALA A 162 0.03 1.84 10.70
C ALA A 162 -1.16 2.11 11.68
N VAL A 163 -1.65 3.35 11.79
CA VAL A 163 -2.84 3.69 12.57
C VAL A 163 -4.10 3.08 11.97
N GLY A 164 -4.15 2.92 10.64
CA GLY A 164 -5.21 2.18 9.98
C GLY A 164 -5.29 0.74 10.48
N ALA A 165 -4.17 0.02 10.52
CA ALA A 165 -4.11 -1.35 11.03
C ALA A 165 -4.61 -1.47 12.48
N TYR A 166 -4.34 -0.48 13.33
CA TYR A 166 -4.91 -0.42 14.67
C TYR A 166 -6.43 -0.32 14.62
N TYR A 167 -6.97 0.67 13.92
CA TYR A 167 -8.42 0.89 13.86
C TYR A 167 -9.17 -0.29 13.24
N SER A 168 -8.63 -0.94 12.20
CA SER A 168 -9.24 -2.15 11.61
C SER A 168 -9.34 -3.29 12.60
N SER A 169 -8.45 -3.35 13.60
CA SER A 169 -8.39 -4.42 14.59
C SER A 169 -9.24 -4.14 15.83
N VAL A 170 -9.34 -2.86 16.24
CA VAL A 170 -10.02 -2.49 17.49
C VAL A 170 -11.47 -2.07 17.32
N LEU A 171 -11.92 -1.83 16.09
CA LEU A 171 -13.31 -1.49 15.82
C LEU A 171 -14.11 -2.72 15.39
N ASN A 172 -15.28 -2.89 15.99
CA ASN A 172 -16.27 -3.82 15.53
C ASN A 172 -17.04 -3.25 14.32
N ALA A 173 -17.79 -4.09 13.62
CA ALA A 173 -18.60 -3.67 12.48
C ALA A 173 -19.67 -2.61 12.85
N ASP A 174 -20.11 -2.56 14.10
CA ASP A 174 -21.06 -1.58 14.64
C ASP A 174 -20.39 -0.26 15.09
N GLY A 175 -19.07 -0.12 14.91
CA GLY A 175 -18.29 1.06 15.30
C GLY A 175 -17.92 1.09 16.79
N THR A 176 -18.31 0.10 17.59
CA THR A 176 -17.85 0.00 18.99
C THR A 176 -16.41 -0.48 19.06
N MET A 177 -15.71 -0.11 20.13
CA MET A 177 -14.31 -0.54 20.33
C MET A 177 -14.25 -1.86 21.10
N ARG A 178 -13.37 -2.74 20.66
CA ARG A 178 -13.02 -3.98 21.35
C ARG A 178 -12.28 -3.69 22.66
N ALA A 179 -12.97 -3.89 23.78
CA ALA A 179 -12.47 -3.55 25.11
C ALA A 179 -11.18 -4.30 25.50
N ASP A 180 -10.99 -5.53 25.00
CA ASP A 180 -9.80 -6.35 25.24
C ASP A 180 -8.53 -5.73 24.65
N LEU A 181 -8.63 -5.03 23.51
CA LEU A 181 -7.50 -4.41 22.82
C LEU A 181 -7.25 -2.95 23.25
N VAL A 182 -8.26 -2.25 23.79
CA VAL A 182 -8.12 -0.84 24.17
C VAL A 182 -7.80 -0.61 25.64
N LYS A 183 -7.94 -1.63 26.51
CA LYS A 183 -7.66 -1.52 27.96
C LYS A 183 -6.18 -1.59 28.32
N ARG A 184 -5.36 -2.19 27.47
CA ARG A 184 -3.93 -2.37 27.69
C ARG A 184 -3.14 -1.73 26.55
N PRO A 185 -1.87 -1.36 26.78
CA PRO A 185 -1.03 -0.90 25.70
C PRO A 185 -0.95 -1.94 24.59
N THR A 186 -1.18 -1.51 23.35
CA THR A 186 -1.18 -2.40 22.17
C THR A 186 -0.10 -1.90 21.21
N GLY A 187 0.86 -2.78 20.90
CA GLY A 187 1.85 -2.56 19.86
C GLY A 187 1.24 -2.81 18.48
N VAL A 188 1.64 -2.04 17.50
CA VAL A 188 1.31 -2.26 16.08
C VAL A 188 2.61 -2.28 15.29
N ILE A 189 2.72 -3.26 14.39
CA ILE A 189 3.83 -3.42 13.45
C ILE A 189 3.19 -3.53 12.07
N ASP A 190 3.52 -2.61 11.18
CA ASP A 190 3.08 -2.61 9.79
C ASP A 190 4.28 -2.89 8.89
N VAL A 191 4.40 -4.11 8.41
CA VAL A 191 5.49 -4.51 7.52
C VAL A 191 5.10 -4.24 6.08
N GLY A 192 5.62 -3.15 5.56
CA GLY A 192 5.47 -2.76 4.16
C GLY A 192 6.50 -3.38 3.22
N THR A 193 6.53 -2.88 1.99
CA THR A 193 7.53 -3.30 1.01
C THR A 193 8.91 -2.75 1.35
N ARG A 194 9.03 -1.47 1.66
CA ARG A 194 10.31 -0.81 1.96
C ARG A 194 10.56 -0.63 3.45
N THR A 195 9.54 -0.23 4.19
CA THR A 195 9.64 0.14 5.60
C THR A 195 8.80 -0.75 6.49
N THR A 196 9.14 -0.77 7.77
CA THR A 196 8.30 -1.31 8.83
C THR A 196 7.97 -0.17 9.79
N ASP A 197 6.71 0.24 9.78
CA ASP A 197 6.21 1.23 10.74
C ASP A 197 5.76 0.54 12.01
N TYR A 198 6.08 1.15 13.16
CA TYR A 198 5.68 0.62 14.46
C TYR A 198 5.25 1.72 15.42
N PHE A 199 4.31 1.42 16.28
CA PHE A 199 3.92 2.30 17.38
C PHE A 199 3.23 1.53 18.50
N VAL A 200 3.09 2.20 19.65
CA VAL A 200 2.29 1.69 20.76
C VAL A 200 1.11 2.63 20.97
N MET A 201 -0.09 2.07 20.99
CA MET A 201 -1.32 2.77 21.38
C MET A 201 -1.61 2.49 22.85
N GLN A 202 -1.87 3.52 23.61
CA GLN A 202 -2.20 3.44 25.04
C GLN A 202 -3.45 4.27 25.33
N ARG A 203 -4.24 3.82 26.28
CA ARG A 203 -5.36 4.59 26.82
C ARG A 203 -4.94 5.30 28.10
N ASP A 204 -5.29 6.58 28.21
CA ASP A 204 -5.23 7.35 29.45
C ASP A 204 -6.54 8.07 29.70
N ASP A 205 -6.55 9.02 30.66
CA ASP A 205 -7.74 9.78 31.07
C ASP A 205 -8.33 10.62 29.92
N ASN A 206 -7.52 10.98 28.92
CA ASN A 206 -7.94 11.74 27.75
C ASN A 206 -8.33 10.86 26.53
N GLY A 207 -8.29 9.55 26.67
CA GLY A 207 -8.66 8.60 25.63
C GLY A 207 -7.48 7.81 25.05
N LEU A 208 -7.63 7.33 23.82
CA LEU A 208 -6.60 6.55 23.11
C LEU A 208 -5.62 7.48 22.41
N ARG A 209 -4.33 7.25 22.64
CA ARG A 209 -3.26 8.01 21.97
C ARG A 209 -2.01 7.18 21.70
N PRO A 210 -1.26 7.50 20.66
CA PRO A 210 0.02 6.86 20.41
C PRO A 210 1.07 7.34 21.41
N VAL A 211 1.91 6.42 21.87
CA VAL A 211 3.08 6.73 22.71
C VAL A 211 4.24 7.11 21.80
N LYS A 212 4.47 8.41 21.64
CA LYS A 212 5.44 8.97 20.69
C LYS A 212 6.85 8.36 20.83
N ALA A 213 7.31 8.16 22.07
CA ALA A 213 8.63 7.57 22.34
C ALA A 213 8.76 6.09 21.94
N LEU A 214 7.64 5.40 21.69
CA LEU A 214 7.57 3.99 21.29
C LEU A 214 7.05 3.85 19.86
N SER A 215 7.20 4.88 19.04
CA SER A 215 6.68 4.93 17.67
C SER A 215 7.80 5.37 16.73
N GLY A 216 7.86 4.75 15.56
CA GLY A 216 8.88 5.04 14.55
C GLY A 216 8.68 4.24 13.27
N SER A 217 9.68 4.32 12.42
CA SER A 217 9.76 3.59 11.16
C SER A 217 11.16 3.02 11.00
N LEU A 218 11.25 1.76 10.62
CA LEU A 218 12.49 1.07 10.25
C LEU A 218 12.63 1.10 8.73
N ASP A 219 13.81 1.37 8.21
CA ASP A 219 14.11 1.29 6.77
C ASP A 219 14.38 -0.17 6.34
N THR A 220 13.52 -1.06 6.81
CA THR A 220 13.58 -2.50 6.57
C THR A 220 12.17 -3.01 6.27
N GLY A 221 12.01 -3.67 5.13
CA GLY A 221 10.76 -4.28 4.69
C GLY A 221 11.02 -5.46 3.75
N VAL A 222 9.98 -5.93 3.08
CA VAL A 222 10.05 -7.11 2.20
C VAL A 222 11.01 -6.92 1.02
N SER A 223 11.21 -5.68 0.55
CA SER A 223 12.16 -5.40 -0.54
C SER A 223 13.60 -5.80 -0.21
N GLY A 224 13.97 -5.83 1.07
CA GLY A 224 15.27 -6.35 1.51
C GLY A 224 15.45 -7.82 1.14
N VAL A 225 14.42 -8.63 1.32
CA VAL A 225 14.42 -10.04 0.88
C VAL A 225 14.62 -10.13 -0.63
N TYR A 226 13.80 -9.39 -1.40
CA TYR A 226 13.84 -9.44 -2.88
C TYR A 226 15.19 -8.98 -3.43
N GLU A 227 15.83 -8.01 -2.81
CA GLU A 227 17.14 -7.51 -3.22
C GLU A 227 18.25 -8.56 -3.02
N VAL A 228 18.20 -9.35 -1.95
CA VAL A 228 19.15 -10.45 -1.75
C VAL A 228 18.92 -11.55 -2.78
N LEU A 229 17.67 -11.94 -3.03
CA LEU A 229 17.33 -12.92 -4.06
C LEU A 229 17.81 -12.45 -5.44
N ARG A 230 17.60 -11.20 -5.76
CA ARG A 230 18.07 -10.58 -7.02
C ARG A 230 19.59 -10.71 -7.16
N ARG A 231 20.34 -10.34 -6.12
CA ARG A 231 21.81 -10.44 -6.14
C ARG A 231 22.31 -11.88 -6.27
N ARG A 232 21.67 -12.84 -5.60
CA ARG A 232 22.02 -14.26 -5.74
C ARG A 232 21.75 -14.77 -7.15
N ALA A 233 20.60 -14.46 -7.73
CA ALA A 233 20.26 -14.83 -9.09
C ALA A 233 21.22 -14.18 -10.10
N GLN A 234 21.55 -12.91 -9.94
CA GLN A 234 22.53 -12.21 -10.77
C GLN A 234 23.92 -12.84 -10.67
N ALA A 235 24.36 -13.24 -9.48
CA ALA A 235 25.66 -13.93 -9.30
C ALA A 235 25.70 -15.30 -10.02
N MET A 236 24.56 -16.00 -10.09
CA MET A 236 24.48 -17.28 -10.81
C MET A 236 24.45 -17.13 -12.33
N THR A 237 23.82 -16.07 -12.83
CA THR A 237 23.60 -15.91 -14.28
C THR A 237 24.64 -15.03 -14.95
N GLY A 238 25.33 -14.19 -14.18
CA GLY A 238 26.24 -13.16 -14.70
C GLY A 238 25.55 -11.99 -15.39
N HIS A 239 24.21 -11.92 -15.34
CA HIS A 239 23.42 -10.85 -15.96
C HIS A 239 22.76 -9.97 -14.92
N MET A 240 22.49 -8.72 -15.29
CA MET A 240 21.67 -7.81 -14.49
C MET A 240 20.22 -8.31 -14.46
N ILE A 241 19.69 -8.49 -13.27
CA ILE A 241 18.32 -8.91 -13.04
C ILE A 241 17.57 -7.75 -12.37
N ASP A 242 16.44 -7.36 -12.94
CA ASP A 242 15.58 -6.34 -12.36
C ASP A 242 14.84 -6.90 -11.12
N SER A 243 14.70 -6.07 -10.08
CA SER A 243 13.98 -6.42 -8.86
C SER A 243 12.50 -6.73 -9.11
N LEU A 244 11.89 -6.10 -10.11
CA LEU A 244 10.51 -6.36 -10.51
C LEU A 244 10.34 -7.77 -11.09
N ARG A 245 11.34 -8.28 -11.81
CA ARG A 245 11.32 -9.66 -12.32
C ARG A 245 11.35 -10.68 -11.18
N VAL A 246 12.13 -10.42 -10.12
CA VAL A 246 12.15 -11.27 -8.91
C VAL A 246 10.81 -11.22 -8.20
N GLU A 247 10.25 -10.04 -8.04
CA GLU A 247 8.92 -9.87 -7.42
C GLU A 247 7.83 -10.59 -8.22
N ALA A 248 7.83 -10.45 -9.53
CA ALA A 248 6.89 -11.14 -10.43
C ALA A 248 7.06 -12.67 -10.36
N ALA A 249 8.30 -13.17 -10.35
CA ALA A 249 8.57 -14.60 -10.22
C ALA A 249 8.00 -15.17 -8.91
N LEU A 250 8.16 -14.46 -7.79
CA LEU A 250 7.65 -14.90 -6.49
C LEU A 250 6.11 -14.87 -6.39
N ARG A 251 5.47 -13.92 -7.06
CA ARG A 251 4.02 -13.71 -6.95
C ARG A 251 3.19 -14.44 -8.02
N GLU A 252 3.73 -14.58 -9.22
CA GLU A 252 2.97 -15.01 -10.40
C GLU A 252 3.51 -16.29 -11.04
N GLN A 253 4.75 -16.69 -10.72
CA GLN A 253 5.45 -17.80 -11.35
C GLN A 253 5.91 -18.86 -10.33
N ASP A 254 5.17 -19.01 -9.26
CA ASP A 254 5.44 -19.98 -8.19
C ASP A 254 6.90 -19.96 -7.67
N GLY A 255 7.53 -18.77 -7.65
CA GLY A 255 8.90 -18.59 -7.18
C GLY A 255 9.98 -19.01 -8.18
N VAL A 256 9.64 -19.26 -9.43
CA VAL A 256 10.57 -19.61 -10.49
C VAL A 256 10.90 -18.39 -11.35
N LEU A 257 12.16 -17.97 -11.33
CA LEU A 257 12.66 -16.90 -12.18
C LEU A 257 13.23 -17.49 -13.47
N LEU A 258 12.65 -17.11 -14.61
CA LEU A 258 13.18 -17.48 -15.91
C LEU A 258 14.22 -16.44 -16.36
N ASP A 259 15.46 -16.88 -16.62
CA ASP A 259 16.53 -16.02 -17.14
C ASP A 259 17.33 -16.71 -18.25
N MET A 260 17.38 -16.13 -19.45
CA MET A 260 18.06 -16.67 -20.63
C MET A 260 17.73 -18.16 -20.90
N GLY A 261 16.46 -18.56 -20.73
CA GLY A 261 16.00 -19.96 -20.89
C GLY A 261 16.32 -20.88 -19.73
N ARG A 262 16.89 -20.36 -18.62
CA ARG A 262 17.14 -21.13 -17.39
C ARG A 262 16.11 -20.80 -16.33
N GLU A 263 15.65 -21.83 -15.64
CA GLU A 263 14.79 -21.68 -14.47
C GLU A 263 15.62 -21.65 -13.19
N ILE A 264 15.33 -20.67 -12.34
CA ILE A 264 15.99 -20.47 -11.04
C ILE A 264 14.88 -20.52 -9.98
N ASP A 265 14.90 -21.56 -9.12
CA ASP A 265 14.00 -21.65 -7.97
C ASP A 265 14.46 -20.71 -6.85
N LEU A 266 13.65 -19.69 -6.58
CA LEU A 266 13.91 -18.68 -5.54
C LEU A 266 13.40 -19.10 -4.15
N LYS A 267 12.57 -20.14 -4.04
CA LYS A 267 11.88 -20.52 -2.78
C LYS A 267 12.84 -20.88 -1.64
N PRO A 268 13.96 -21.62 -1.88
CA PRO A 268 14.90 -21.92 -0.81
C PRO A 268 15.51 -20.65 -0.21
N TRP A 269 15.92 -19.71 -1.08
CA TRP A 269 16.49 -18.44 -0.65
C TRP A 269 15.46 -17.54 0.01
N LEU A 270 14.21 -17.55 -0.49
CA LEU A 270 13.10 -16.77 0.08
C LEU A 270 12.91 -17.13 1.56
N ARG A 271 12.90 -18.42 1.90
CA ARG A 271 12.75 -18.89 3.29
C ARG A 271 13.89 -18.45 4.19
N GLU A 272 15.13 -18.57 3.69
CA GLU A 272 16.32 -18.16 4.42
C GLU A 272 16.29 -16.64 4.70
N GLU A 273 16.10 -15.84 3.65
CA GLU A 273 16.16 -14.38 3.77
C GLU A 273 14.95 -13.80 4.52
N SER A 274 13.79 -14.43 4.45
CA SER A 274 12.64 -14.05 5.28
C SER A 274 12.96 -14.15 6.76
N ARG A 275 13.64 -15.22 7.20
CA ARG A 275 14.09 -15.37 8.59
C ARG A 275 15.12 -14.30 8.99
N ASN A 276 16.07 -14.00 8.09
CA ASN A 276 17.09 -12.98 8.34
C ASN A 276 16.44 -11.60 8.54
N VAL A 277 15.55 -11.20 7.63
CA VAL A 277 14.84 -9.92 7.71
C VAL A 277 13.91 -9.88 8.91
N SER A 278 13.19 -10.95 9.20
CA SER A 278 12.34 -11.04 10.41
C SER A 278 13.16 -10.89 11.69
N GLY A 279 14.33 -11.53 11.74
CA GLY A 279 15.27 -11.42 12.86
C GLY A 279 15.78 -9.99 13.05
N GLN A 280 16.10 -9.30 11.95
CA GLN A 280 16.52 -7.90 11.99
C GLN A 280 15.40 -7.02 12.53
N ILE A 281 14.20 -7.09 11.95
CA ILE A 281 13.01 -6.32 12.40
C ILE A 281 12.75 -6.59 13.89
N ALA A 282 12.76 -7.86 14.32
CA ALA A 282 12.51 -8.22 15.71
C ALA A 282 13.55 -7.62 16.66
N ASN A 283 14.84 -7.62 16.28
CA ASN A 283 15.90 -7.04 17.08
C ASN A 283 15.77 -5.51 17.19
N GLU A 284 15.48 -4.82 16.09
CA GLU A 284 15.28 -3.38 16.10
C GLU A 284 14.06 -3.00 16.95
N LEU A 285 12.96 -3.76 16.88
CA LEU A 285 11.78 -3.56 17.73
C LEU A 285 12.04 -3.85 19.21
N ARG A 286 12.88 -4.87 19.56
CA ARG A 286 13.31 -5.09 20.93
C ARG A 286 14.10 -3.90 21.48
N VAL A 287 14.91 -3.27 20.67
CA VAL A 287 15.65 -2.05 21.06
C VAL A 287 14.68 -0.88 21.21
N ALA A 288 13.80 -0.65 20.23
CA ALA A 288 12.87 0.48 20.20
C ALA A 288 11.85 0.46 21.35
N TRP A 289 11.30 -0.72 21.66
CA TRP A 289 10.31 -0.88 22.72
C TRP A 289 10.94 -1.20 24.09
N GLY A 290 12.15 -1.76 24.11
CA GLY A 290 12.93 -2.04 25.32
C GLY A 290 12.10 -2.75 26.38
N LYS A 291 12.15 -2.24 27.61
CA LYS A 291 11.37 -2.77 28.75
C LYS A 291 9.85 -2.71 28.58
N HIS A 292 9.36 -1.85 27.69
CA HIS A 292 7.92 -1.68 27.46
C HIS A 292 7.31 -2.84 26.67
N LEU A 293 8.14 -3.60 25.93
CA LEU A 293 7.69 -4.76 25.15
C LEU A 293 6.93 -5.77 26.03
N ALA A 294 7.47 -6.08 27.21
CA ALA A 294 6.84 -7.04 28.14
C ALA A 294 5.51 -6.55 28.74
N GLY A 295 5.26 -5.23 28.71
CA GLY A 295 4.01 -4.62 29.21
C GLY A 295 2.90 -4.52 28.17
N LEU A 296 3.15 -4.90 26.92
CA LEU A 296 2.13 -4.87 25.87
C LEU A 296 1.10 -5.98 26.09
N GLY A 297 -0.17 -5.63 26.01
CA GLY A 297 -1.27 -6.60 26.14
C GLY A 297 -1.54 -7.35 24.83
N ALA A 298 -1.18 -6.75 23.71
CA ALA A 298 -1.23 -7.35 22.37
C ALA A 298 -0.20 -6.68 21.45
N VAL A 299 0.23 -7.41 20.43
CA VAL A 299 1.01 -6.89 19.31
C VAL A 299 0.30 -7.28 18.01
N LEU A 300 -0.12 -6.29 17.24
CA LEU A 300 -0.84 -6.46 15.99
C LEU A 300 0.16 -6.36 14.83
N LEU A 301 0.19 -7.36 13.97
CA LEU A 301 1.06 -7.41 12.80
C LEU A 301 0.22 -7.25 11.53
N ALA A 302 0.49 -6.21 10.79
CA ALA A 302 -0.20 -5.82 9.56
C ALA A 302 0.78 -5.61 8.38
N GLY A 303 0.23 -5.18 7.26
CA GLY A 303 0.96 -4.95 6.02
C GLY A 303 1.15 -6.20 5.18
N GLY A 304 1.49 -6.00 3.91
CA GLY A 304 1.71 -7.12 2.98
C GLY A 304 2.87 -8.04 3.39
N GLY A 305 3.85 -7.51 4.11
CA GLY A 305 4.97 -8.29 4.65
C GLY A 305 4.58 -9.25 5.77
N ALA A 306 3.46 -9.02 6.44
CA ALA A 306 2.96 -9.93 7.47
C ALA A 306 2.68 -11.35 6.95
N LEU A 307 2.32 -11.47 5.66
CA LEU A 307 2.11 -12.77 5.02
C LEU A 307 3.41 -13.56 4.81
N LEU A 308 4.52 -12.86 4.62
CA LEU A 308 5.82 -13.48 4.38
C LEU A 308 6.63 -13.67 5.66
N LEU A 309 6.59 -12.70 6.57
CA LEU A 309 7.48 -12.62 7.74
C LEU A 309 6.77 -12.95 9.06
N GLY A 310 5.44 -13.10 9.03
CA GLY A 310 4.62 -13.18 10.24
C GLY A 310 4.94 -14.37 11.15
N ASP A 311 5.20 -15.52 10.59
CA ASP A 311 5.49 -16.72 11.40
C ASP A 311 6.81 -16.58 12.17
N ASP A 312 7.84 -16.04 11.54
CA ASP A 312 9.14 -15.80 12.18
C ASP A 312 9.05 -14.66 13.21
N LEU A 313 8.23 -13.62 12.96
CA LEU A 313 8.02 -12.51 13.88
C LEU A 313 7.22 -12.90 15.14
N ARG A 314 6.51 -14.02 15.16
CA ARG A 314 5.79 -14.51 16.37
C ARG A 314 6.70 -14.67 17.59
N ALA A 315 7.99 -14.93 17.37
CA ALA A 315 8.98 -15.02 18.43
C ALA A 315 9.29 -13.68 19.14
N LEU A 316 8.82 -12.56 18.60
CA LEU A 316 9.00 -11.23 19.21
C LEU A 316 8.18 -11.09 20.49
N HIS A 317 6.91 -11.53 20.49
CA HIS A 317 6.00 -11.37 21.61
C HIS A 317 4.91 -12.45 21.62
N PRO A 318 4.59 -13.08 22.78
CA PRO A 318 3.63 -14.20 22.86
C PRO A 318 2.20 -13.80 22.45
N ALA A 319 1.83 -12.52 22.59
CA ALA A 319 0.54 -11.99 22.17
C ALA A 319 0.59 -11.34 20.76
N LEU A 320 1.61 -11.64 19.94
CA LEU A 320 1.66 -11.19 18.56
C LEU A 320 0.62 -11.93 17.73
N LYS A 321 -0.20 -11.18 17.02
CA LYS A 321 -1.24 -11.69 16.11
C LYS A 321 -1.17 -10.96 14.77
N VAL A 322 -1.18 -11.73 13.70
CA VAL A 322 -1.45 -11.17 12.36
C VAL A 322 -2.91 -10.73 12.34
N VAL A 323 -3.17 -9.49 11.92
CA VAL A 323 -4.52 -8.96 11.80
C VAL A 323 -5.29 -9.67 10.70
N GLU A 324 -6.61 -9.62 10.76
CA GLU A 324 -7.45 -10.10 9.66
C GLU A 324 -7.19 -9.26 8.41
N ASP A 325 -7.04 -9.90 7.26
CA ASP A 325 -6.68 -9.26 5.97
C ASP A 325 -5.55 -8.22 6.10
N PRO A 326 -4.33 -8.63 6.46
CA PRO A 326 -3.25 -7.70 6.79
C PRO A 326 -2.86 -6.78 5.64
N VAL A 327 -3.15 -7.18 4.39
CA VAL A 327 -2.88 -6.37 3.19
C VAL A 327 -3.77 -5.14 3.14
N PHE A 328 -5.05 -5.27 3.48
CA PHE A 328 -6.04 -4.18 3.45
C PHE A 328 -6.28 -3.52 4.81
N ALA A 329 -5.61 -3.97 5.86
CA ALA A 329 -5.84 -3.49 7.23
C ALA A 329 -5.76 -1.96 7.35
N ASN A 330 -4.79 -1.31 6.69
CA ASN A 330 -4.68 0.14 6.70
C ASN A 330 -5.89 0.81 6.03
N ALA A 331 -6.24 0.41 4.81
CA ALA A 331 -7.37 0.99 4.08
C ALA A 331 -8.71 0.77 4.83
N ALA A 332 -8.92 -0.42 5.40
CA ALA A 332 -10.10 -0.71 6.20
C ALA A 332 -10.19 0.18 7.45
N GLY A 333 -9.08 0.30 8.17
CA GLY A 333 -9.03 1.16 9.34
C GLY A 333 -9.14 2.65 9.02
N PHE A 334 -8.70 3.10 7.85
CA PHE A 334 -8.90 4.48 7.40
C PHE A 334 -10.40 4.79 7.22
N LEU A 335 -11.16 3.89 6.59
CA LEU A 335 -12.60 4.03 6.47
C LEU A 335 -13.28 4.05 7.84
N ALA A 336 -12.88 3.14 8.72
CA ALA A 336 -13.42 3.05 10.08
C ALA A 336 -13.14 4.32 10.90
N ALA A 337 -11.90 4.81 10.88
CA ALA A 337 -11.51 6.04 11.56
C ALA A 337 -12.27 7.26 11.03
N ARG A 338 -12.49 7.33 9.72
CA ARG A 338 -13.26 8.43 9.11
C ARG A 338 -14.74 8.39 9.49
N ALA A 339 -15.30 7.20 9.67
CA ALA A 339 -16.68 7.05 10.11
C ALA A 339 -16.89 7.53 11.55
N MET A 340 -15.86 7.43 12.42
CA MET A 340 -15.91 7.92 13.82
C MET A 340 -15.73 9.44 13.93
N ALA A 341 -15.13 10.08 12.95
CA ALA A 341 -14.82 11.52 12.97
C ALA A 341 -15.97 12.39 12.44
N VAL A 342 -17.12 11.81 12.18
CA VAL A 342 -18.34 12.51 11.68
C VAL A 342 -19.25 12.89 12.83
#